data_9eb6035513a427a1adb7925a1090771c
#
_entry.id   9eb6035513a427a1adb7925a1090771c
#
_cell.length_a   1.000
_cell.length_b   1.000
_cell.length_c   1.000
_cell.angle_alpha   90.00
_cell.angle_beta   90.00
_cell.angle_gamma   90.00
#
_symmetry.space_group_name_H-M   'P 1'
#
loop_
_entity.id
_entity.type
_entity.pdbx_description
1 polymer ?
#
loop_
_entity_poly.entity_id
_entity_poly.type
_entity_poly.pdbx_seq_one_letter_code
_entity_poly.pdbx_strand_id
1 'polypeptide(L)'
;MFLHGGPGSGCGTKHRQQFDPALYDVLLFDQRGCGRSTPFACLEANTTWHLVADIEALRELAGHEQWMVFGGSWGSTLSLAYAQTHPERVTELVLRGIFLASQREADWLYKYGASELYPEAWSEFAGHIPAEERHDLVAAYHKRLTSDDQAVRLAAAKVWSMWEGVTVTLLPDPDMLADFTADDHAVAVARIENHYFSHNCWLEPDQLLRNAHRLRGIPGVIVQGRHDCCTPPAAAWALKQAWPEVELQIVPDGGHLFTEPGITDGLVRATDRFAGKTAA
;
A
#
# COMPACT_ATOMS: atom_id res chain seq x y z
N MET A 1 5.62 -9.57 11.04
CA MET A 1 5.78 -9.42 9.57
C MET A 1 5.35 -8.03 9.16
N PHE A 2 6.19 -7.30 8.42
CA PHE A 2 5.88 -5.99 7.86
C PHE A 2 5.67 -6.08 6.34
N LEU A 3 4.57 -5.53 5.83
CA LEU A 3 4.19 -5.52 4.42
C LEU A 3 4.18 -4.08 3.89
N HIS A 4 5.12 -3.77 3.00
CA HIS A 4 5.26 -2.43 2.42
C HIS A 4 4.17 -2.11 1.40
N GLY A 5 4.02 -0.81 1.11
CA GLY A 5 3.06 -0.26 0.15
C GLY A 5 3.53 -0.30 -1.32
N GLY A 6 2.89 0.50 -2.12
CA GLY A 6 2.93 0.57 -3.56
C GLY A 6 1.68 -0.06 -4.14
N PRO A 7 1.73 -1.27 -4.75
CA PRO A 7 2.81 -2.28 -4.70
C PRO A 7 4.09 -1.84 -5.41
N GLY A 8 5.23 -2.32 -4.93
CA GLY A 8 6.50 -2.05 -5.59
C GLY A 8 7.45 -1.08 -4.88
N SER A 9 7.05 -0.48 -3.75
CA SER A 9 7.88 0.52 -3.06
C SER A 9 9.12 -0.05 -2.36
N GLY A 10 9.08 -1.32 -1.94
CA GLY A 10 10.16 -1.92 -1.16
C GLY A 10 10.21 -1.48 0.30
N CYS A 11 11.17 -2.03 1.06
CA CYS A 11 11.39 -1.75 2.46
C CYS A 11 12.60 -0.84 2.69
N GLY A 12 12.45 0.13 3.62
CA GLY A 12 13.53 0.95 4.14
C GLY A 12 13.71 0.83 5.64
N THR A 13 14.82 1.34 6.18
CA THR A 13 15.15 1.27 7.61
C THR A 13 14.14 1.99 8.49
N LYS A 14 13.47 3.04 7.98
CA LYS A 14 12.43 3.78 8.69
C LYS A 14 11.22 2.91 9.09
N HIS A 15 10.95 1.81 8.35
CA HIS A 15 9.84 0.90 8.67
C HIS A 15 10.02 0.16 10.00
N ARG A 16 11.25 0.06 10.53
CA ARG A 16 11.51 -0.54 11.84
C ARG A 16 11.14 0.36 13.01
N GLN A 17 10.97 1.67 12.77
CA GLN A 17 10.75 2.67 13.84
C GLN A 17 9.37 2.56 14.51
N GLN A 18 8.44 1.79 13.92
CA GLN A 18 7.14 1.51 14.54
C GLN A 18 7.19 0.40 15.60
N PHE A 19 8.35 -0.22 15.81
CA PHE A 19 8.49 -1.38 16.68
C PHE A 19 9.59 -1.16 17.72
N ASP A 20 9.32 -1.50 18.98
CA ASP A 20 10.35 -1.54 20.00
C ASP A 20 11.28 -2.74 19.75
N PRO A 21 12.58 -2.51 19.48
CA PRO A 21 13.53 -3.58 19.18
C PRO A 21 13.80 -4.52 20.35
N ALA A 22 13.41 -4.16 21.58
CA ALA A 22 13.51 -5.04 22.75
C ALA A 22 12.36 -6.06 22.82
N LEU A 23 11.25 -5.82 22.11
CA LEU A 23 10.02 -6.60 22.19
C LEU A 23 9.65 -7.30 20.88
N TYR A 24 10.18 -6.82 19.76
CA TYR A 24 9.83 -7.32 18.44
C TYR A 24 11.04 -7.81 17.66
N ASP A 25 10.90 -9.01 17.10
CA ASP A 25 11.67 -9.44 15.96
C ASP A 25 10.88 -9.10 14.69
N VAL A 26 11.43 -8.22 13.84
CA VAL A 26 10.71 -7.64 12.71
C VAL A 26 11.25 -8.18 11.40
N LEU A 27 10.45 -8.99 10.71
CA LEU A 27 10.77 -9.43 9.36
C LEU A 27 10.30 -8.39 8.34
N LEU A 28 11.29 -7.79 7.64
CA LEU A 28 11.11 -6.88 6.51
C LEU A 28 11.58 -7.59 5.23
N PHE A 29 10.77 -7.59 4.19
CA PHE A 29 11.20 -8.11 2.88
C PHE A 29 10.71 -7.21 1.76
N ASP A 30 11.49 -7.13 0.70
CA ASP A 30 11.07 -6.48 -0.53
C ASP A 30 10.22 -7.48 -1.32
N GLN A 31 8.97 -7.13 -1.61
CA GLN A 31 8.06 -7.97 -2.40
C GLN A 31 8.63 -8.19 -3.80
N ARG A 32 8.05 -9.12 -4.57
CA ARG A 32 8.56 -9.50 -5.89
C ARG A 32 8.78 -8.28 -6.78
N GLY A 33 9.93 -8.21 -7.43
CA GLY A 33 10.27 -7.20 -8.43
C GLY A 33 10.72 -5.85 -7.89
N CYS A 34 10.69 -5.60 -6.58
CA CYS A 34 11.07 -4.30 -6.03
C CYS A 34 12.24 -4.36 -5.03
N GLY A 35 12.80 -3.20 -4.73
CA GLY A 35 13.90 -3.07 -3.79
C GLY A 35 15.08 -3.95 -4.17
N ARG A 36 15.47 -4.87 -3.28
CA ARG A 36 16.57 -5.82 -3.49
C ARG A 36 16.11 -7.17 -4.04
N SER A 37 14.80 -7.38 -4.21
CA SER A 37 14.26 -8.61 -4.79
C SER A 37 14.48 -8.66 -6.31
N THR A 38 14.86 -9.83 -6.81
CA THR A 38 15.15 -10.07 -8.23
C THR A 38 14.23 -11.13 -8.82
N PRO A 39 13.92 -11.04 -10.13
CA PRO A 39 14.36 -10.02 -11.12
C PRO A 39 13.70 -8.67 -10.89
N PHE A 40 14.46 -7.58 -11.10
CA PHE A 40 14.02 -6.21 -10.89
C PHE A 40 12.84 -5.83 -11.81
N ALA A 41 11.84 -5.15 -11.27
CA ALA A 41 10.62 -4.71 -11.94
C ALA A 41 9.90 -5.81 -12.74
N CYS A 42 10.07 -7.09 -12.33
CA CYS A 42 9.47 -8.25 -12.99
C CYS A 42 7.98 -8.35 -12.67
N LEU A 43 7.18 -8.60 -13.71
CA LEU A 43 5.74 -8.77 -13.60
C LEU A 43 5.30 -10.24 -13.66
N GLU A 44 6.20 -11.14 -14.08
CA GLU A 44 5.92 -12.56 -14.17
C GLU A 44 5.72 -13.16 -12.77
N ALA A 45 4.67 -13.97 -12.63
CA ALA A 45 4.28 -14.57 -11.35
C ALA A 45 4.21 -13.54 -10.18
N ASN A 46 3.85 -12.29 -10.48
CA ASN A 46 3.74 -11.21 -9.52
C ASN A 46 2.27 -10.79 -9.39
N THR A 47 1.53 -11.50 -8.57
CA THR A 47 0.12 -11.29 -8.27
C THR A 47 -0.12 -11.29 -6.75
N THR A 48 -1.25 -10.81 -6.30
CA THR A 48 -1.65 -10.86 -4.87
C THR A 48 -1.47 -12.26 -4.28
N TRP A 49 -1.86 -13.30 -5.02
CA TRP A 49 -1.84 -14.68 -4.52
C TRP A 49 -0.42 -15.26 -4.47
N HIS A 50 0.47 -14.84 -5.37
CA HIS A 50 1.88 -15.18 -5.26
C HIS A 50 2.52 -14.53 -4.01
N LEU A 51 2.15 -13.27 -3.71
CA LEU A 51 2.64 -12.60 -2.50
C LEU A 51 2.08 -13.23 -1.23
N VAL A 52 0.82 -13.66 -1.22
CA VAL A 52 0.24 -14.41 -0.10
C VAL A 52 1.02 -15.71 0.14
N ALA A 53 1.36 -16.44 -0.92
CA ALA A 53 2.18 -17.66 -0.82
C ALA A 53 3.61 -17.35 -0.35
N ASP A 54 4.22 -16.24 -0.79
CA ASP A 54 5.54 -15.82 -0.32
C ASP A 54 5.53 -15.50 1.18
N ILE A 55 4.47 -14.88 1.70
CA ILE A 55 4.33 -14.58 3.12
C ILE A 55 4.29 -15.88 3.93
N GLU A 56 3.56 -16.92 3.49
CA GLU A 56 3.55 -18.22 4.16
C GLU A 56 4.94 -18.90 4.12
N ALA A 57 5.60 -18.89 2.96
CA ALA A 57 6.94 -19.44 2.85
C ALA A 57 7.95 -18.72 3.78
N LEU A 58 7.84 -17.40 3.91
CA LEU A 58 8.67 -16.61 4.82
C LEU A 58 8.34 -16.90 6.29
N ARG A 59 7.06 -17.12 6.63
CA ARG A 59 6.66 -17.51 7.99
C ARG A 59 7.29 -18.86 8.38
N GLU A 60 7.21 -19.84 7.49
CA GLU A 60 7.79 -21.16 7.71
C GLU A 60 9.31 -21.09 7.82
N LEU A 61 9.97 -20.32 6.93
CA LEU A 61 11.43 -20.12 6.96
C LEU A 61 11.87 -19.45 8.27
N ALA A 62 11.09 -18.50 8.80
CA ALA A 62 11.36 -17.85 10.07
C ALA A 62 11.03 -18.73 11.29
N GLY A 63 10.41 -19.89 11.09
CA GLY A 63 10.06 -20.83 12.15
C GLY A 63 8.90 -20.41 13.05
N HIS A 64 8.06 -19.49 12.59
CA HIS A 64 6.90 -19.01 13.36
C HIS A 64 5.62 -19.79 13.00
N GLU A 65 4.86 -20.18 14.01
CA GLU A 65 3.53 -20.74 13.81
C GLU A 65 2.51 -19.65 13.44
N GLN A 66 2.61 -18.52 14.12
CA GLN A 66 1.76 -17.34 13.95
C GLN A 66 2.63 -16.07 14.09
N TRP A 67 2.14 -14.95 13.59
CA TRP A 67 2.78 -13.65 13.75
C TRP A 67 1.79 -12.48 13.66
N MET A 68 2.18 -11.35 14.22
CA MET A 68 1.51 -10.09 13.95
C MET A 68 1.81 -9.64 12.51
N VAL A 69 0.80 -9.17 11.79
CA VAL A 69 0.94 -8.60 10.45
C VAL A 69 0.69 -7.10 10.51
N PHE A 70 1.66 -6.36 9.98
CA PHE A 70 1.63 -4.90 9.91
C PHE A 70 1.73 -4.47 8.45
N GLY A 71 0.78 -3.65 7.97
CA GLY A 71 0.79 -3.19 6.59
C GLY A 71 0.10 -1.84 6.39
N GLY A 72 0.62 -1.07 5.44
CA GLY A 72 0.03 0.21 5.07
C GLY A 72 -0.14 0.37 3.56
N SER A 73 -1.18 1.12 3.14
CA SER A 73 -1.48 1.31 1.73
C SER A 73 -1.74 -0.05 1.04
N TRP A 74 -1.08 -0.36 -0.07
CA TRP A 74 -1.07 -1.70 -0.64
C TRP A 74 -0.74 -2.78 0.40
N GLY A 75 0.17 -2.50 1.33
CA GLY A 75 0.46 -3.43 2.43
C GLY A 75 -0.76 -3.74 3.30
N SER A 76 -1.74 -2.84 3.43
CA SER A 76 -3.01 -3.14 4.11
C SER A 76 -3.89 -4.10 3.30
N THR A 77 -3.94 -3.94 1.97
CA THR A 77 -4.61 -4.86 1.05
C THR A 77 -4.04 -6.27 1.18
N LEU A 78 -2.71 -6.36 1.09
CA LEU A 78 -2.00 -7.65 1.18
C LEU A 78 -2.15 -8.29 2.56
N SER A 79 -2.12 -7.49 3.65
CA SER A 79 -2.38 -7.95 5.01
C SER A 79 -3.79 -8.55 5.16
N LEU A 80 -4.79 -7.87 4.60
CA LEU A 80 -6.18 -8.34 4.61
C LEU A 80 -6.33 -9.61 3.77
N ALA A 81 -5.76 -9.67 2.57
CA ALA A 81 -5.81 -10.85 1.71
C ALA A 81 -5.16 -12.06 2.38
N TYR A 82 -3.99 -11.86 3.01
CA TYR A 82 -3.29 -12.89 3.76
C TYR A 82 -4.09 -13.35 4.99
N ALA A 83 -4.53 -12.43 5.85
CA ALA A 83 -5.27 -12.77 7.06
C ALA A 83 -6.63 -13.43 6.77
N GLN A 84 -7.29 -13.07 5.67
CA GLN A 84 -8.53 -13.73 5.24
C GLN A 84 -8.29 -15.11 4.64
N THR A 85 -7.10 -15.39 4.13
CA THR A 85 -6.73 -16.71 3.59
C THR A 85 -6.20 -17.63 4.68
N HIS A 86 -5.41 -17.10 5.61
CA HIS A 86 -4.73 -17.82 6.70
C HIS A 86 -5.03 -17.18 8.07
N PRO A 87 -6.30 -17.08 8.50
CA PRO A 87 -6.65 -16.41 9.75
C PRO A 87 -5.98 -17.04 10.97
N GLU A 88 -5.72 -18.35 10.92
CA GLU A 88 -5.01 -19.10 11.97
C GLU A 88 -3.53 -18.77 12.10
N ARG A 89 -2.96 -18.01 11.14
CA ARG A 89 -1.54 -17.59 11.13
C ARG A 89 -1.32 -16.18 11.64
N VAL A 90 -2.39 -15.45 11.94
CA VAL A 90 -2.31 -14.04 12.31
C VAL A 90 -2.73 -13.86 13.76
N THR A 91 -1.81 -13.35 14.59
CA THR A 91 -2.09 -13.02 15.98
C THR A 91 -2.78 -11.67 16.12
N GLU A 92 -2.30 -10.64 15.42
CA GLU A 92 -2.86 -9.28 15.41
C GLU A 92 -2.66 -8.63 14.03
N LEU A 93 -3.48 -7.61 13.74
CA LEU A 93 -3.38 -6.76 12.55
C LEU A 93 -3.17 -5.30 12.95
N VAL A 94 -2.10 -4.69 12.43
CA VAL A 94 -1.89 -3.23 12.51
C VAL A 94 -1.88 -2.69 11.08
N LEU A 95 -2.88 -1.89 10.76
CA LEU A 95 -3.14 -1.42 9.39
C LEU A 95 -3.12 0.12 9.33
N ARG A 96 -2.65 0.68 8.21
CA ARG A 96 -2.62 2.12 7.96
C ARG A 96 -2.98 2.43 6.51
N GLY A 97 -3.70 3.55 6.29
CA GLY A 97 -4.01 4.00 4.94
C GLY A 97 -4.70 2.89 4.15
N ILE A 98 -5.91 2.52 4.59
CA ILE A 98 -6.63 1.35 4.06
C ILE A 98 -6.90 1.49 2.58
N PHE A 99 -6.43 0.51 1.83
CA PHE A 99 -6.74 0.29 0.43
C PHE A 99 -7.41 -1.07 0.26
N LEU A 100 -8.63 -1.08 -0.27
CA LEU A 100 -9.44 -2.30 -0.45
C LEU A 100 -9.37 -2.85 -1.88
N ALA A 101 -8.58 -2.21 -2.73
CA ALA A 101 -8.45 -2.53 -4.16
C ALA A 101 -9.80 -2.54 -4.91
N SER A 102 -10.71 -1.67 -4.50
CA SER A 102 -11.99 -1.50 -5.19
C SER A 102 -11.86 -0.62 -6.43
N GLN A 103 -12.74 -0.85 -7.42
CA GLN A 103 -12.79 0.01 -8.61
C GLN A 103 -13.04 1.49 -8.24
N ARG A 104 -13.81 1.76 -7.19
CA ARG A 104 -14.06 3.12 -6.70
C ARG A 104 -12.77 3.83 -6.26
N GLU A 105 -11.86 3.11 -5.60
CA GLU A 105 -10.57 3.67 -5.15
C GLU A 105 -9.63 3.89 -6.34
N ALA A 106 -9.60 2.97 -7.30
CA ALA A 106 -8.85 3.15 -8.53
C ALA A 106 -9.40 4.35 -9.35
N ASP A 107 -10.71 4.47 -9.47
CA ASP A 107 -11.34 5.59 -10.16
C ASP A 107 -11.09 6.92 -9.44
N TRP A 108 -11.09 6.94 -8.10
CA TRP A 108 -10.75 8.11 -7.31
C TRP A 108 -9.35 8.64 -7.63
N LEU A 109 -8.38 7.76 -7.75
CA LEU A 109 -6.98 8.15 -7.96
C LEU A 109 -6.66 8.42 -9.44
N TYR A 110 -7.25 7.66 -10.37
CA TYR A 110 -6.85 7.66 -11.79
C TYR A 110 -7.91 8.17 -12.77
N LYS A 111 -9.08 8.63 -12.30
CA LYS A 111 -10.12 9.21 -13.16
C LYS A 111 -10.68 10.52 -12.63
N TYR A 112 -11.10 10.56 -11.35
CA TYR A 112 -11.74 11.71 -10.74
C TYR A 112 -11.50 11.70 -9.22
N GLY A 113 -11.71 12.83 -8.57
CA GLY A 113 -11.55 12.94 -7.12
C GLY A 113 -10.20 13.49 -6.72
N ALA A 114 -9.13 12.72 -6.70
CA ALA A 114 -7.79 13.23 -6.43
C ALA A 114 -7.38 14.34 -7.42
N SER A 115 -7.81 14.25 -8.67
CA SER A 115 -7.63 15.28 -9.70
C SER A 115 -8.22 16.64 -9.34
N GLU A 116 -9.28 16.68 -8.52
CA GLU A 116 -9.90 17.92 -8.04
C GLU A 116 -9.09 18.61 -6.93
N LEU A 117 -8.26 17.83 -6.23
CA LEU A 117 -7.41 18.33 -5.16
C LEU A 117 -6.01 18.74 -5.65
N TYR A 118 -5.51 18.10 -6.71
CA TYR A 118 -4.19 18.33 -7.30
C TYR A 118 -4.30 18.54 -8.82
N PRO A 119 -5.03 19.58 -9.30
CA PRO A 119 -5.30 19.77 -10.73
C PRO A 119 -4.03 20.04 -11.55
N GLU A 120 -3.00 20.67 -10.98
CA GLU A 120 -1.73 20.93 -11.64
C GLU A 120 -0.96 19.62 -11.90
N ALA A 121 -0.81 18.77 -10.91
CA ALA A 121 -0.16 17.47 -11.04
C ALA A 121 -0.96 16.51 -11.93
N TRP A 122 -2.30 16.57 -11.84
CA TRP A 122 -3.17 15.82 -12.74
C TRP A 122 -3.01 16.25 -14.20
N SER A 123 -2.86 17.55 -14.46
CA SER A 123 -2.62 18.07 -15.80
C SER A 123 -1.34 17.49 -16.42
N GLU A 124 -0.30 17.32 -15.62
CA GLU A 124 0.94 16.69 -16.05
C GLU A 124 0.75 15.18 -16.26
N PHE A 125 0.14 14.50 -15.30
CA PHE A 125 -0.14 13.07 -15.36
C PHE A 125 -1.01 12.70 -16.56
N ALA A 126 -2.17 13.33 -16.73
CA ALA A 126 -3.04 13.07 -17.88
C ALA A 126 -2.44 13.61 -19.19
N GLY A 127 -1.69 14.73 -19.12
CA GLY A 127 -1.05 15.36 -20.27
C GLY A 127 0.05 14.52 -20.91
N HIS A 128 0.70 13.63 -20.17
CA HIS A 128 1.68 12.68 -20.71
C HIS A 128 1.06 11.68 -21.70
N ILE A 129 -0.24 11.44 -21.60
CA ILE A 129 -0.98 10.51 -22.45
C ILE A 129 -1.66 11.26 -23.60
N PRO A 130 -1.57 10.80 -24.87
CA PRO A 130 -2.31 11.33 -25.99
C PRO A 130 -3.81 11.44 -25.71
N ALA A 131 -4.46 12.49 -26.19
CA ALA A 131 -5.84 12.82 -25.85
C ALA A 131 -6.83 11.68 -26.13
N GLU A 132 -6.61 10.96 -27.21
CA GLU A 132 -7.43 9.82 -27.64
C GLU A 132 -7.33 8.59 -26.72
N GLU A 133 -6.26 8.47 -25.93
CA GLU A 133 -6.05 7.36 -25.00
C GLU A 133 -6.46 7.73 -23.55
N ARG A 134 -6.80 9.00 -23.25
CA ARG A 134 -7.08 9.48 -21.87
C ARG A 134 -8.36 8.96 -21.26
N HIS A 135 -9.19 8.30 -22.02
CA HIS A 135 -10.42 7.69 -21.53
C HIS A 135 -10.15 6.53 -20.53
N ASP A 136 -8.95 5.92 -20.60
CA ASP A 136 -8.46 4.90 -19.68
C ASP A 136 -6.96 5.11 -19.43
N LEU A 137 -6.63 5.93 -18.43
CA LEU A 137 -5.24 6.25 -18.11
C LEU A 137 -4.46 5.04 -17.61
N VAL A 138 -5.09 4.14 -16.85
CA VAL A 138 -4.42 2.93 -16.35
C VAL A 138 -3.96 2.07 -17.54
N ALA A 139 -4.83 1.80 -18.50
CA ALA A 139 -4.48 1.04 -19.69
C ALA A 139 -3.46 1.77 -20.59
N ALA A 140 -3.60 3.10 -20.72
CA ALA A 140 -2.66 3.90 -21.51
C ALA A 140 -1.25 3.92 -20.93
N TYR A 141 -1.14 4.02 -19.60
CA TYR A 141 0.15 3.88 -18.90
C TYR A 141 0.67 2.44 -18.98
N HIS A 142 -0.19 1.42 -18.87
CA HIS A 142 0.21 0.01 -18.99
C HIS A 142 0.99 -0.25 -20.28
N LYS A 143 0.48 0.23 -21.40
CA LYS A 143 1.12 0.12 -22.71
C LYS A 143 2.54 0.70 -22.73
N ARG A 144 2.78 1.82 -22.01
CA ARG A 144 4.07 2.50 -21.94
C ARG A 144 5.00 1.82 -20.95
N LEU A 145 4.50 1.48 -19.79
CA LEU A 145 5.26 0.83 -18.73
C LEU A 145 5.70 -0.59 -19.08
N THR A 146 5.02 -1.25 -20.01
CA THR A 146 5.39 -2.58 -20.54
C THR A 146 6.13 -2.52 -21.88
N SER A 147 6.42 -1.32 -22.40
CA SER A 147 7.17 -1.13 -23.65
C SER A 147 8.58 -1.73 -23.56
N ASP A 148 9.09 -2.28 -24.65
CA ASP A 148 10.49 -2.70 -24.78
C ASP A 148 11.46 -1.52 -24.83
N ASP A 149 10.99 -0.34 -25.24
CA ASP A 149 11.77 0.90 -25.22
C ASP A 149 11.93 1.42 -23.79
N GLN A 150 13.18 1.42 -23.32
CA GLN A 150 13.52 1.87 -21.97
C GLN A 150 13.23 3.36 -21.74
N ALA A 151 13.40 4.20 -22.77
CA ALA A 151 13.15 5.64 -22.63
C ALA A 151 11.64 5.92 -22.47
N VAL A 152 10.81 5.24 -23.25
CA VAL A 152 9.33 5.31 -23.12
C VAL A 152 8.90 4.83 -21.75
N ARG A 153 9.46 3.71 -21.30
CA ARG A 153 9.15 3.11 -19.99
C ARG A 153 9.52 4.04 -18.82
N LEU A 154 10.74 4.60 -18.85
CA LEU A 154 11.22 5.49 -17.80
C LEU A 154 10.43 6.80 -17.76
N ALA A 155 10.14 7.40 -18.92
CA ALA A 155 9.35 8.63 -18.98
C ALA A 155 7.96 8.43 -18.36
N ALA A 156 7.26 7.36 -18.73
CA ALA A 156 5.95 7.03 -18.15
C ALA A 156 6.04 6.73 -16.64
N ALA A 157 7.08 6.01 -16.23
CA ALA A 157 7.28 5.66 -14.82
C ALA A 157 7.48 6.90 -13.95
N LYS A 158 8.28 7.87 -14.39
CA LYS A 158 8.50 9.11 -13.65
C LYS A 158 7.22 9.92 -13.45
N VAL A 159 6.40 10.04 -14.49
CA VAL A 159 5.13 10.80 -14.40
C VAL A 159 4.10 10.06 -13.54
N TRP A 160 4.03 8.72 -13.63
CA TRP A 160 3.21 7.91 -12.73
C TRP A 160 3.62 8.10 -11.28
N SER A 161 4.92 7.95 -10.99
CA SER A 161 5.44 8.08 -9.62
C SER A 161 5.39 9.52 -9.08
N MET A 162 5.48 10.53 -9.95
CA MET A 162 5.23 11.93 -9.56
C MET A 162 3.78 12.10 -9.09
N TRP A 163 2.80 11.57 -9.82
CA TRP A 163 1.40 11.63 -9.42
C TRP A 163 1.17 10.96 -8.06
N GLU A 164 1.70 9.76 -7.86
CA GLU A 164 1.67 9.07 -6.56
C GLU A 164 2.36 9.91 -5.47
N GLY A 165 3.55 10.41 -5.72
CA GLY A 165 4.34 11.18 -4.77
C GLY A 165 3.63 12.43 -4.25
N VAL A 166 2.88 13.15 -5.10
CA VAL A 166 2.14 14.35 -4.66
C VAL A 166 0.86 14.00 -3.90
N THR A 167 0.24 12.85 -4.17
CA THR A 167 -1.00 12.44 -3.50
C THR A 167 -0.80 11.79 -2.15
N VAL A 168 0.40 11.25 -1.87
CA VAL A 168 0.70 10.61 -0.58
C VAL A 168 1.15 11.60 0.51
N THR A 169 1.54 12.84 0.16
CA THR A 169 1.99 13.84 1.14
C THR A 169 0.84 14.77 1.54
N LEU A 170 0.70 15.02 2.84
CA LEU A 170 -0.24 16.04 3.33
C LEU A 170 0.25 17.46 2.99
N LEU A 171 1.55 17.69 3.14
CA LEU A 171 2.22 18.94 2.76
C LEU A 171 3.29 18.62 1.71
N PRO A 172 3.59 19.57 0.80
CA PRO A 172 4.63 19.35 -0.21
C PRO A 172 5.96 18.94 0.41
N ASP A 173 6.52 17.84 -0.08
CA ASP A 173 7.84 17.31 0.33
C ASP A 173 8.69 17.06 -0.93
N PRO A 174 9.53 18.06 -1.34
CA PRO A 174 10.35 17.93 -2.54
C PRO A 174 11.39 16.79 -2.48
N ASP A 175 11.91 16.50 -1.28
CA ASP A 175 12.90 15.43 -1.12
C ASP A 175 12.25 14.06 -1.32
N MET A 176 11.07 13.87 -0.74
CA MET A 176 10.31 12.65 -0.98
C MET A 176 9.89 12.52 -2.45
N LEU A 177 9.44 13.60 -3.09
CA LEU A 177 9.07 13.56 -4.49
C LEU A 177 10.28 13.20 -5.38
N ALA A 178 11.48 13.69 -5.04
CA ALA A 178 12.71 13.32 -5.72
C ALA A 178 13.03 11.81 -5.54
N ASP A 179 12.82 11.26 -4.34
CA ASP A 179 12.98 9.83 -4.07
C ASP A 179 11.97 9.00 -4.87
N PHE A 180 10.69 9.41 -4.94
CA PHE A 180 9.65 8.73 -5.72
C PHE A 180 9.94 8.71 -7.22
N THR A 181 10.54 9.78 -7.74
CA THR A 181 10.86 9.93 -9.17
C THR A 181 12.28 9.49 -9.54
N ALA A 182 13.06 8.96 -8.60
CA ALA A 182 14.35 8.35 -8.88
C ALA A 182 14.20 7.14 -9.81
N ASP A 183 15.07 7.01 -10.81
CA ASP A 183 14.88 6.13 -11.97
C ASP A 183 14.46 4.69 -11.60
N ASP A 184 15.25 4.03 -10.78
CA ASP A 184 14.98 2.64 -10.41
C ASP A 184 13.71 2.51 -9.56
N HIS A 185 13.52 3.41 -8.60
CA HIS A 185 12.33 3.41 -7.76
C HIS A 185 11.07 3.64 -8.59
N ALA A 186 11.07 4.67 -9.43
CA ALA A 186 9.95 5.00 -10.31
C ALA A 186 9.58 3.84 -11.24
N VAL A 187 10.57 3.17 -11.85
CA VAL A 187 10.32 2.04 -12.75
C VAL A 187 9.72 0.86 -11.99
N ALA A 188 10.26 0.51 -10.81
CA ALA A 188 9.72 -0.60 -10.03
C ALA A 188 8.28 -0.34 -9.58
N VAL A 189 8.04 0.82 -8.94
CA VAL A 189 6.70 1.19 -8.44
C VAL A 189 5.71 1.27 -9.59
N ALA A 190 5.96 2.11 -10.59
CA ALA A 190 4.99 2.34 -11.65
C ALA A 190 4.64 1.07 -12.44
N ARG A 191 5.64 0.23 -12.76
CA ARG A 191 5.38 -1.03 -13.49
C ARG A 191 4.56 -2.02 -12.68
N ILE A 192 4.95 -2.23 -11.41
CA ILE A 192 4.29 -3.22 -10.56
C ILE A 192 2.90 -2.71 -10.19
N GLU A 193 2.78 -1.49 -9.73
CA GLU A 193 1.51 -0.89 -9.32
C GLU A 193 0.49 -0.86 -10.48
N ASN A 194 0.87 -0.34 -11.63
CA ASN A 194 0.01 -0.34 -12.82
C ASN A 194 -0.38 -1.76 -13.26
N HIS A 195 0.54 -2.72 -13.16
CA HIS A 195 0.23 -4.13 -13.41
C HIS A 195 -0.86 -4.66 -12.48
N TYR A 196 -0.80 -4.32 -11.19
CA TYR A 196 -1.83 -4.69 -10.22
C TYR A 196 -3.18 -4.03 -10.53
N PHE A 197 -3.20 -2.74 -10.81
CA PHE A 197 -4.44 -2.03 -11.15
C PHE A 197 -5.05 -2.51 -12.47
N SER A 198 -4.24 -2.79 -13.49
CA SER A 198 -4.71 -3.34 -14.76
C SER A 198 -5.38 -4.71 -14.64
N HIS A 199 -5.15 -5.42 -13.53
CA HIS A 199 -5.70 -6.75 -13.27
C HIS A 199 -6.60 -6.78 -12.00
N ASN A 200 -7.13 -5.62 -11.57
CA ASN A 200 -7.95 -5.51 -10.35
C ASN A 200 -7.29 -6.18 -9.14
N CYS A 201 -5.96 -6.10 -9.03
CA CYS A 201 -5.16 -6.77 -8.00
C CYS A 201 -5.45 -8.27 -7.85
N TRP A 202 -5.98 -8.93 -8.87
CA TRP A 202 -6.46 -10.34 -8.84
C TRP A 202 -7.44 -10.61 -7.70
N LEU A 203 -8.22 -9.62 -7.31
CA LEU A 203 -9.28 -9.71 -6.32
C LEU A 203 -10.65 -9.61 -7.02
N GLU A 204 -11.62 -10.37 -6.52
CA GLU A 204 -13.01 -10.21 -6.92
C GLU A 204 -13.58 -8.87 -6.42
N PRO A 205 -14.59 -8.30 -7.07
CA PRO A 205 -15.20 -7.05 -6.62
C PRO A 205 -15.59 -7.10 -5.13
N ASP A 206 -15.12 -6.10 -4.37
CA ASP A 206 -15.33 -5.95 -2.92
C ASP A 206 -14.94 -7.18 -2.08
N GLN A 207 -14.04 -8.03 -2.59
CA GLN A 207 -13.67 -9.30 -1.94
C GLN A 207 -13.24 -9.11 -0.49
N LEU A 208 -12.39 -8.11 -0.21
CA LEU A 208 -11.86 -7.89 1.13
C LEU A 208 -12.94 -7.47 2.13
N LEU A 209 -13.94 -6.69 1.70
CA LEU A 209 -15.08 -6.35 2.54
C LEU A 209 -16.03 -7.54 2.73
N ARG A 210 -16.36 -8.26 1.68
CA ARG A 210 -17.24 -9.45 1.76
C ARG A 210 -16.66 -10.52 2.67
N ASN A 211 -15.34 -10.66 2.67
CA ASN A 211 -14.64 -11.66 3.48
C ASN A 211 -14.18 -11.12 4.85
N ALA A 212 -14.52 -9.89 5.23
CA ALA A 212 -14.12 -9.31 6.51
C ALA A 212 -14.58 -10.14 7.73
N HIS A 213 -15.65 -10.94 7.59
CA HIS A 213 -16.10 -11.88 8.62
C HIS A 213 -15.03 -12.92 9.00
N ARG A 214 -14.04 -13.20 8.13
CA ARG A 214 -12.93 -14.11 8.42
C ARG A 214 -11.87 -13.51 9.37
N LEU A 215 -11.92 -12.19 9.59
CA LEU A 215 -11.04 -11.49 10.52
C LEU A 215 -11.58 -11.52 11.96
N ARG A 216 -12.79 -12.05 12.20
CA ARG A 216 -13.37 -12.15 13.54
C ARG A 216 -12.47 -12.96 14.45
N GLY A 217 -12.22 -12.40 15.65
CA GLY A 217 -11.32 -13.00 16.64
C GLY A 217 -9.85 -12.62 16.48
N ILE A 218 -9.48 -11.94 15.40
CA ILE A 218 -8.14 -11.36 15.26
C ILE A 218 -8.21 -9.93 15.81
N PRO A 219 -7.45 -9.58 16.86
CA PRO A 219 -7.34 -8.21 17.33
C PRO A 219 -6.73 -7.32 16.24
N GLY A 220 -7.28 -6.11 16.04
CA GLY A 220 -6.77 -5.23 14.99
C GLY A 220 -6.89 -3.75 15.34
N VAL A 221 -5.96 -2.97 14.79
CA VAL A 221 -5.96 -1.49 14.83
C VAL A 221 -5.77 -0.97 13.42
N ILE A 222 -6.61 0.00 13.05
CA ILE A 222 -6.47 0.79 11.82
C ILE A 222 -6.11 2.21 12.24
N VAL A 223 -4.98 2.73 11.74
CA VAL A 223 -4.59 4.15 11.86
C VAL A 223 -4.78 4.81 10.50
N GLN A 224 -5.68 5.78 10.42
CA GLN A 224 -6.08 6.41 9.16
C GLN A 224 -6.02 7.92 9.26
N GLY A 225 -5.31 8.56 8.34
CA GLY A 225 -5.30 10.02 8.23
C GLY A 225 -6.64 10.56 7.75
N ARG A 226 -7.10 11.68 8.36
CA ARG A 226 -8.33 12.35 7.94
C ARG A 226 -8.22 12.92 6.53
N HIS A 227 -7.03 13.39 6.18
CA HIS A 227 -6.72 14.06 4.91
C HIS A 227 -5.93 13.16 3.94
N ASP A 228 -6.00 11.85 4.13
CA ASP A 228 -5.42 10.89 3.20
C ASP A 228 -6.11 10.99 1.83
N CYS A 229 -5.40 11.55 0.86
CA CYS A 229 -5.89 11.70 -0.50
C CYS A 229 -5.66 10.43 -1.32
N CYS A 230 -4.58 9.71 -1.06
CA CYS A 230 -4.24 8.48 -1.79
C CYS A 230 -5.26 7.36 -1.51
N THR A 231 -5.51 7.10 -0.23
CA THR A 231 -6.51 6.12 0.23
C THR A 231 -7.49 6.79 1.21
N PRO A 232 -8.55 7.42 0.69
CA PRO A 232 -9.47 8.20 1.51
C PRO A 232 -10.09 7.41 2.67
N PRO A 233 -10.37 8.06 3.83
CA PRO A 233 -10.83 7.38 5.04
C PRO A 233 -12.18 6.65 4.89
N ALA A 234 -12.86 6.81 3.77
CA ALA A 234 -14.07 6.07 3.46
C ALA A 234 -13.86 4.56 3.38
N ALA A 235 -12.69 4.11 2.87
CA ALA A 235 -12.32 2.69 2.81
C ALA A 235 -12.10 2.12 4.23
N ALA A 236 -11.37 2.83 5.08
CA ALA A 236 -11.16 2.46 6.48
C ALA A 236 -12.48 2.39 7.26
N TRP A 237 -13.39 3.33 7.01
CA TRP A 237 -14.72 3.32 7.61
C TRP A 237 -15.55 2.11 7.14
N ALA A 238 -15.55 1.82 5.84
CA ALA A 238 -16.25 0.64 5.30
C ALA A 238 -15.71 -0.67 5.91
N LEU A 239 -14.39 -0.79 6.05
CA LEU A 239 -13.77 -1.95 6.69
C LEU A 239 -14.17 -2.06 8.17
N LYS A 240 -14.20 -0.94 8.91
CA LYS A 240 -14.69 -0.89 10.30
C LYS A 240 -16.14 -1.36 10.43
N GLN A 241 -16.99 -1.03 9.48
CA GLN A 241 -18.38 -1.51 9.48
C GLN A 241 -18.49 -3.03 9.22
N ALA A 242 -17.61 -3.56 8.35
CA ALA A 242 -17.59 -4.99 8.00
C ALA A 242 -16.82 -5.84 9.03
N TRP A 243 -15.91 -5.24 9.79
CA TRP A 243 -15.13 -5.86 10.88
C TRP A 243 -15.28 -5.04 12.17
N PRO A 244 -16.41 -5.20 12.90
CA PRO A 244 -16.77 -4.34 14.04
C PRO A 244 -15.77 -4.38 15.20
N GLU A 245 -15.02 -5.47 15.37
CA GLU A 245 -14.07 -5.65 16.44
C GLU A 245 -12.78 -4.83 16.25
N VAL A 246 -12.44 -4.43 15.01
CA VAL A 246 -11.23 -3.63 14.76
C VAL A 246 -11.36 -2.24 15.40
N GLU A 247 -10.30 -1.75 16.00
CA GLU A 247 -10.21 -0.36 16.44
C GLU A 247 -9.86 0.54 15.25
N LEU A 248 -10.63 1.60 15.02
CA LEU A 248 -10.34 2.61 14.00
C LEU A 248 -9.95 3.92 14.68
N GLN A 249 -8.70 4.35 14.46
CA GLN A 249 -8.17 5.64 14.89
C GLN A 249 -8.07 6.58 13.69
N ILE A 250 -8.88 7.63 13.67
CA ILE A 250 -8.78 8.69 12.67
C ILE A 250 -7.86 9.79 13.22
N VAL A 251 -6.72 10.02 12.55
CA VAL A 251 -5.78 11.09 12.87
C VAL A 251 -6.26 12.38 12.21
N PRO A 252 -6.71 13.38 12.98
CA PRO A 252 -7.44 14.53 12.42
C PRO A 252 -6.59 15.43 11.51
N ASP A 253 -5.29 15.48 11.74
CA ASP A 253 -4.28 16.25 11.00
C ASP A 253 -3.31 15.36 10.19
N GLY A 254 -3.67 14.09 9.99
CA GLY A 254 -2.87 13.12 9.24
C GLY A 254 -3.31 12.98 7.78
N GLY A 255 -2.34 12.74 6.91
CA GLY A 255 -2.48 12.29 5.52
C GLY A 255 -2.20 10.80 5.37
N HIS A 256 -1.47 10.45 4.30
CA HIS A 256 -1.20 9.05 3.96
C HIS A 256 0.05 8.48 4.64
N LEU A 257 1.08 9.30 4.88
CA LEU A 257 2.39 8.78 5.24
C LEU A 257 2.48 8.26 6.67
N PHE A 258 3.16 7.12 6.82
CA PHE A 258 3.43 6.55 8.15
C PHE A 258 4.42 7.39 8.98
N THR A 259 5.17 8.31 8.34
CA THR A 259 6.12 9.23 8.98
C THR A 259 5.49 10.50 9.52
N GLU A 260 4.22 10.76 9.24
CA GLU A 260 3.51 11.90 9.81
C GLU A 260 3.30 11.69 11.32
N PRO A 261 3.53 12.72 12.15
CA PRO A 261 3.64 12.55 13.61
C PRO A 261 2.44 11.82 14.24
N GLY A 262 1.21 12.21 13.90
CA GLY A 262 0.01 11.59 14.46
C GLY A 262 -0.21 10.15 13.97
N ILE A 263 0.19 9.86 12.73
CA ILE A 263 0.13 8.50 12.18
C ILE A 263 1.19 7.63 12.87
N THR A 264 2.44 8.10 12.94
CA THR A 264 3.53 7.39 13.65
C THR A 264 3.14 7.06 15.08
N ASP A 265 2.63 8.05 15.82
CA ASP A 265 2.21 7.88 17.22
C ASP A 265 1.09 6.83 17.35
N GLY A 266 0.08 6.86 16.50
CA GLY A 266 -0.99 5.85 16.48
C GLY A 266 -0.45 4.44 16.21
N LEU A 267 0.48 4.28 15.25
CA LEU A 267 1.07 3.00 14.89
C LEU A 267 1.96 2.45 16.02
N VAL A 268 2.80 3.30 16.64
CA VAL A 268 3.66 2.91 17.77
C VAL A 268 2.81 2.51 18.97
N ARG A 269 1.76 3.27 19.31
CA ARG A 269 0.83 2.86 20.38
C ARG A 269 0.16 1.53 20.11
N ALA A 270 -0.20 1.24 18.87
CA ALA A 270 -0.79 -0.05 18.51
C ALA A 270 0.20 -1.20 18.73
N THR A 271 1.45 -1.06 18.26
CA THR A 271 2.48 -2.09 18.46
C THR A 271 2.87 -2.22 19.93
N ASP A 272 3.05 -1.14 20.67
CA ASP A 272 3.34 -1.17 22.10
C ASP A 272 2.25 -1.91 22.90
N ARG A 273 0.98 -1.63 22.61
CA ARG A 273 -0.15 -2.33 23.23
C ARG A 273 -0.14 -3.83 22.96
N PHE A 274 0.11 -4.25 21.71
CA PHE A 274 0.18 -5.66 21.37
C PHE A 274 1.40 -6.36 21.94
N ALA A 275 2.47 -5.62 22.25
CA ALA A 275 3.62 -6.13 23.01
C ALA A 275 3.36 -6.23 24.53
N GLY A 276 2.16 -5.88 25.01
CA GLY A 276 1.81 -5.92 26.42
C GLY A 276 2.29 -4.73 27.24
N LYS A 277 2.77 -3.66 26.59
CA LYS A 277 3.04 -2.40 27.29
C LYS A 277 1.72 -1.73 27.68
N THR A 278 1.54 -1.46 28.97
CA THR A 278 0.48 -0.56 29.43
C THR A 278 0.82 0.86 29.00
N ALA A 279 -0.17 1.59 28.47
CA ALA A 279 -0.01 3.01 28.22
C ALA A 279 0.40 3.72 29.52
N ALA A 280 1.54 4.42 29.47
CA ALA A 280 2.03 5.23 30.58
C ALA A 280 1.20 6.51 30.74
#